data_5b643b365b04616ade9e1b1f59b215a3
#
_entry.id   5b643b365b04616ade9e1b1f59b215a3
#
_cell.length_a   1.000
_cell.length_b   1.000
_cell.length_c   1.000
_cell.angle_alpha   90.00
_cell.angle_beta   90.00
_cell.angle_gamma   90.00
#
_symmetry.space_group_name_H-M   'P 1'
#
loop_
_entity.id
_entity.type
_entity.pdbx_description
1 polymer ?
#
loop_
_entity_poly.entity_id
_entity_poly.type
_entity_poly.pdbx_seq_one_letter_code
_entity_poly.pdbx_strand_id
1 'polypeptide(L)'
;MMAGVMALGLCACNSTTPDTSGSDSTPVSITTTESWDFSTGFYPAMSPATSNGTYGFTYYARNCYDTLVVRENGEFKAGLAETWDISDDGLTYTFHLKEGVKFSDGADLNAEAVKTSLEAAFSNLGAYIASFGKIGTLTESIEVVDEHTVAIHLTTPYYGVLNDLAMCNPMGIVSPNAFNEDLTTKEELLTQTMGTGPYMYAGDGDGTSYTFVRNPNYWGEQPDVDEFTVKVIADPDAAILALRNGEVDLLAGTSRLSFAGYTELSSADGIGTVLDDSISNSRFIGFNTQEAPFNDAAVRQAVAYAIDKETISDSVFSGLETASEQLLDTSLPYCDVEATTYSYNADKAKELLESAGWVDSDGDGIREKDGAKLSVTLDYITNQGTMDDAALVIAQELGEV
;
A
#
# COMPACT_ATOMS: atom_id res chain seq x y z
N MET A 1 3.37 3.70 3.47
CA MET A 1 3.87 2.59 2.65
C MET A 1 5.21 3.03 2.08
N MET A 2 6.31 2.60 2.65
CA MET A 2 7.64 2.87 2.11
C MET A 2 8.00 1.71 1.18
N ALA A 3 7.97 1.95 -0.13
CA ALA A 3 8.75 1.14 -1.05
C ALA A 3 10.15 1.74 -1.06
N GLY A 4 11.03 1.27 -0.17
CA GLY A 4 12.43 1.60 -0.25
C GLY A 4 13.01 0.99 -1.51
N VAL A 5 13.63 1.81 -2.34
CA VAL A 5 14.53 1.33 -3.39
C VAL A 5 15.69 0.66 -2.65
N MET A 6 15.69 -0.67 -2.58
CA MET A 6 16.85 -1.40 -2.08
C MET A 6 17.91 -1.45 -3.19
N ALA A 7 18.90 -0.57 -3.10
CA ALA A 7 20.19 -0.83 -3.73
C ALA A 7 20.88 -1.95 -2.94
N LEU A 8 20.71 -3.19 -3.37
CA LEU A 8 21.50 -4.32 -2.88
C LEU A 8 22.92 -4.18 -3.46
N GLY A 9 23.78 -3.51 -2.70
CA GLY A 9 25.21 -3.54 -2.97
C GLY A 9 25.79 -4.93 -2.71
N LEU A 10 25.90 -5.73 -3.75
CA LEU A 10 26.72 -6.95 -3.73
C LEU A 10 28.19 -6.52 -3.69
N CYS A 11 28.81 -6.43 -2.51
CA CYS A 11 30.25 -6.34 -2.35
C CYS A 11 30.90 -7.68 -2.74
N ALA A 12 31.27 -7.82 -4.01
CA ALA A 12 32.28 -8.76 -4.43
C ALA A 12 33.64 -8.05 -4.43
N CYS A 13 34.44 -8.22 -3.39
CA CYS A 13 35.84 -7.84 -3.41
C CYS A 13 36.60 -8.73 -4.38
N ASN A 14 36.94 -8.21 -5.54
CA ASN A 14 38.11 -8.72 -6.27
C ASN A 14 38.92 -7.57 -6.89
N SER A 15 40.13 -7.38 -6.39
CA SER A 15 41.06 -6.38 -6.86
C SER A 15 41.71 -6.85 -8.15
N THR A 16 41.46 -6.18 -9.27
CA THR A 16 42.37 -6.13 -10.42
C THR A 16 42.20 -4.83 -11.20
N THR A 17 43.32 -4.31 -11.64
CA THR A 17 43.60 -3.08 -12.39
C THR A 17 42.71 -2.85 -13.63
N PRO A 18 42.47 -1.58 -14.02
CA PRO A 18 41.54 -1.26 -15.13
C PRO A 18 42.21 -1.58 -16.47
N ASP A 19 41.62 -2.51 -17.19
CA ASP A 19 41.90 -2.71 -18.61
C ASP A 19 40.72 -2.14 -19.43
N THR A 20 41.01 -1.13 -20.25
CA THR A 20 40.07 -0.48 -21.14
C THR A 20 39.85 -1.34 -22.39
N SER A 21 38.87 -2.24 -22.34
CA SER A 21 38.34 -2.88 -23.53
C SER A 21 36.84 -3.13 -23.27
N GLY A 22 35.98 -2.77 -24.21
CA GLY A 22 34.52 -2.81 -24.09
C GLY A 22 34.05 -4.11 -23.46
N SER A 23 33.48 -4.01 -22.26
CA SER A 23 32.89 -5.15 -21.56
C SER A 23 31.52 -5.43 -22.14
N ASP A 24 31.35 -6.55 -22.82
CA ASP A 24 30.07 -7.27 -22.90
C ASP A 24 29.73 -7.70 -21.46
N SER A 25 29.24 -6.77 -20.65
CA SER A 25 28.70 -7.12 -19.34
C SER A 25 27.37 -7.83 -19.58
N THR A 26 27.25 -9.06 -19.10
CA THR A 26 25.96 -9.75 -19.04
C THR A 26 24.94 -8.83 -18.37
N PRO A 27 23.77 -8.60 -18.95
CA PRO A 27 22.76 -7.77 -18.33
C PRO A 27 22.44 -8.25 -16.90
N VAL A 28 22.32 -7.31 -15.97
CA VAL A 28 21.90 -7.61 -14.60
C VAL A 28 20.38 -7.71 -14.59
N SER A 29 19.86 -8.91 -14.33
CA SER A 29 18.44 -9.17 -14.26
C SER A 29 18.02 -9.68 -12.88
N ILE A 30 16.80 -9.35 -12.46
CA ILE A 30 16.18 -9.83 -11.22
C ILE A 30 14.81 -10.41 -11.56
N THR A 31 14.50 -11.57 -10.99
CA THR A 31 13.16 -12.18 -11.08
C THR A 31 12.45 -12.08 -9.72
N THR A 32 11.25 -11.52 -9.72
CA THR A 32 10.40 -11.38 -8.54
C THR A 32 9.05 -12.04 -8.74
N THR A 33 8.19 -12.02 -7.73
CA THR A 33 6.86 -12.64 -7.78
C THR A 33 5.75 -11.66 -7.51
N GLU A 34 4.56 -11.95 -8.06
CA GLU A 34 3.30 -11.29 -7.75
C GLU A 34 2.18 -12.34 -7.71
N SER A 35 1.17 -12.15 -6.85
CA SER A 35 0.01 -13.06 -6.77
C SER A 35 -1.04 -12.81 -7.85
N TRP A 36 -1.03 -11.62 -8.46
CA TRP A 36 -2.02 -11.17 -9.44
C TRP A 36 -1.35 -10.91 -10.79
N ASP A 37 -2.02 -11.31 -11.86
CA ASP A 37 -1.56 -10.98 -13.21
C ASP A 37 -1.76 -9.47 -13.52
N PHE A 38 -1.14 -9.01 -14.60
CA PHE A 38 -1.24 -7.63 -15.10
C PHE A 38 -2.10 -7.54 -16.36
N SER A 39 -2.96 -8.53 -16.60
CA SER A 39 -3.79 -8.64 -17.82
C SER A 39 -4.76 -7.47 -18.01
N THR A 40 -5.12 -6.76 -16.93
CA THR A 40 -5.97 -5.57 -17.00
C THR A 40 -5.18 -4.26 -17.16
N GLY A 41 -3.86 -4.33 -17.40
CA GLY A 41 -3.05 -3.21 -17.85
C GLY A 41 -2.19 -2.53 -16.77
N PHE A 42 -1.59 -1.41 -17.17
CA PHE A 42 -0.49 -0.75 -16.47
C PHE A 42 -0.84 0.67 -16.00
N TYR A 43 -2.12 1.03 -15.92
CA TYR A 43 -2.52 2.30 -15.35
C TYR A 43 -2.20 2.33 -13.85
N PRO A 44 -1.55 3.38 -13.30
CA PRO A 44 -1.12 3.41 -11.90
C PRO A 44 -2.26 3.68 -10.91
N ALA A 45 -3.50 3.50 -11.32
CA ALA A 45 -4.67 3.65 -10.47
C ALA A 45 -5.56 2.41 -10.55
N MET A 46 -5.89 1.85 -9.40
CA MET A 46 -6.81 0.74 -9.32
C MET A 46 -8.17 1.21 -8.86
N SER A 47 -9.16 0.97 -9.69
CA SER A 47 -10.57 1.17 -9.34
C SER A 47 -11.41 0.08 -9.98
N PRO A 48 -12.47 -0.40 -9.32
CA PRO A 48 -13.48 -1.24 -9.98
C PRO A 48 -14.12 -0.58 -11.21
N ALA A 49 -13.98 0.75 -11.33
CA ALA A 49 -14.48 1.52 -12.46
C ALA A 49 -13.46 1.65 -13.60
N THR A 50 -12.17 1.39 -13.34
CA THR A 50 -11.13 1.40 -14.37
C THR A 50 -10.81 -0.04 -14.77
N SER A 51 -11.03 -0.37 -16.04
CA SER A 51 -10.72 -1.69 -16.59
C SER A 51 -9.21 -1.91 -16.84
N ASN A 52 -8.36 -0.90 -16.63
CA ASN A 52 -6.98 -0.88 -17.13
C ASN A 52 -5.92 -0.84 -16.03
N GLY A 53 -6.26 -1.17 -14.78
CA GLY A 53 -5.31 -1.25 -13.68
C GLY A 53 -5.49 -2.52 -12.87
N THR A 54 -4.39 -3.16 -12.45
CA THR A 54 -4.41 -4.35 -11.62
C THR A 54 -3.88 -4.09 -10.23
N TYR A 55 -4.32 -4.89 -9.29
CA TYR A 55 -3.79 -4.88 -7.92
C TYR A 55 -2.28 -5.13 -7.89
N GLY A 56 -1.82 -6.14 -8.62
CA GLY A 56 -0.42 -6.53 -8.64
C GLY A 56 0.48 -5.44 -9.18
N PHE A 57 0.08 -4.78 -10.27
CA PHE A 57 0.89 -3.71 -10.84
C PHE A 57 1.05 -2.50 -9.91
N THR A 58 0.12 -2.21 -9.01
CA THR A 58 0.24 -1.07 -8.10
C THR A 58 1.50 -1.09 -7.24
N TYR A 59 2.03 -2.27 -6.91
CA TYR A 59 3.29 -2.43 -6.18
C TYR A 59 4.52 -2.14 -7.05
N TYR A 60 4.39 -2.32 -8.37
CA TYR A 60 5.46 -2.09 -9.35
C TYR A 60 5.34 -0.73 -10.06
N ALA A 61 4.21 -0.06 -9.93
CA ALA A 61 3.91 1.19 -10.62
C ALA A 61 4.98 2.27 -10.41
N ARG A 62 5.55 2.36 -9.22
CA ARG A 62 6.61 3.35 -8.88
C ARG A 62 7.91 3.14 -9.67
N ASN A 63 8.13 1.97 -10.26
CA ASN A 63 9.25 1.76 -11.16
C ASN A 63 8.99 2.35 -12.56
N CYS A 64 7.74 2.60 -12.91
CA CYS A 64 7.33 3.08 -14.23
C CYS A 64 6.79 4.52 -14.22
N TYR A 65 6.29 4.99 -13.08
CA TYR A 65 5.62 6.28 -12.94
C TYR A 65 6.19 7.07 -11.77
N ASP A 66 6.54 8.33 -12.03
CA ASP A 66 6.92 9.28 -10.99
C ASP A 66 5.73 10.14 -10.58
N THR A 67 5.84 10.75 -9.40
CA THR A 67 4.90 11.70 -8.84
C THR A 67 5.48 13.12 -8.84
N LEU A 68 4.64 14.14 -8.64
CA LEU A 68 5.12 15.52 -8.54
C LEU A 68 6.09 15.71 -7.38
N VAL A 69 5.79 15.10 -6.24
CA VAL A 69 6.64 15.09 -5.05
C VAL A 69 6.81 13.67 -4.55
N VAL A 70 7.91 13.38 -3.88
CA VAL A 70 8.15 12.10 -3.21
C VAL A 70 8.20 12.31 -1.70
N ARG A 71 7.82 11.29 -0.93
CA ARG A 71 7.94 11.32 0.53
C ARG A 71 9.01 10.30 0.96
N GLU A 72 10.05 10.79 1.61
CA GLU A 72 11.13 9.96 2.13
C GLU A 72 11.42 10.34 3.58
N ASN A 73 11.47 9.35 4.48
CA ASN A 73 11.72 9.55 5.91
C ASN A 73 10.81 10.60 6.56
N GLY A 74 9.55 10.68 6.11
CA GLY A 74 8.58 11.65 6.62
C GLY A 74 8.65 13.04 5.97
N GLU A 75 9.66 13.34 5.15
CA GLU A 75 9.85 14.61 4.47
C GLU A 75 9.41 14.56 3.00
N PHE A 76 8.91 15.68 2.49
CA PHE A 76 8.59 15.82 1.06
C PHE A 76 9.81 16.34 0.31
N LYS A 77 10.14 15.68 -0.79
CA LYS A 77 11.25 16.00 -1.68
C LYS A 77 10.78 16.19 -3.12
N ALA A 78 11.64 16.78 -3.92
CA ALA A 78 11.43 16.94 -5.35
C ALA A 78 11.22 15.59 -6.05
N GLY A 79 10.11 15.49 -6.79
CA GLY A 79 9.83 14.44 -7.77
C GLY A 79 9.92 15.02 -9.17
N LEU A 80 8.82 15.00 -9.93
CA LEU A 80 8.74 15.71 -11.22
C LEU A 80 8.65 17.23 -11.06
N ALA A 81 8.21 17.72 -9.91
CA ALA A 81 8.37 19.13 -9.53
C ALA A 81 9.70 19.32 -8.82
N GLU A 82 10.49 20.31 -9.25
CA GLU A 82 11.73 20.71 -8.57
C GLU A 82 11.42 21.45 -7.26
N THR A 83 10.41 22.31 -7.29
CA THR A 83 9.95 23.12 -6.16
C THR A 83 8.44 23.31 -6.23
N TRP A 84 7.88 23.78 -5.11
CA TRP A 84 6.46 24.16 -5.03
C TRP A 84 6.26 25.30 -4.04
N ASP A 85 5.21 26.09 -4.29
CA ASP A 85 4.76 27.17 -3.42
C ASP A 85 3.34 26.87 -2.92
N ILE A 86 3.07 27.29 -1.70
CA ILE A 86 1.73 27.18 -1.09
C ILE A 86 1.29 28.59 -0.72
N SER A 87 0.09 28.97 -1.18
CA SER A 87 -0.48 30.28 -0.83
C SER A 87 -0.75 30.41 0.67
N ASP A 88 -0.73 31.63 1.19
CA ASP A 88 -0.91 31.89 2.63
C ASP A 88 -2.26 31.38 3.18
N ASP A 89 -3.28 31.31 2.33
CA ASP A 89 -4.60 30.77 2.68
C ASP A 89 -4.70 29.24 2.53
N GLY A 90 -3.64 28.58 2.02
CA GLY A 90 -3.59 27.14 1.82
C GLY A 90 -4.53 26.61 0.73
N LEU A 91 -5.01 27.50 -0.16
CA LEU A 91 -5.95 27.14 -1.22
C LEU A 91 -5.28 26.88 -2.57
N THR A 92 -4.04 27.34 -2.77
CA THR A 92 -3.32 27.17 -4.04
C THR A 92 -1.96 26.51 -3.80
N TYR A 93 -1.69 25.47 -4.56
CA TYR A 93 -0.40 24.78 -4.60
C TYR A 93 0.16 24.90 -6.02
N THR A 94 1.27 25.63 -6.17
CA THR A 94 1.93 25.87 -7.45
C THR A 94 3.19 25.02 -7.54
N PHE A 95 3.29 24.19 -8.57
CA PHE A 95 4.40 23.26 -8.79
C PHE A 95 5.22 23.70 -9.99
N HIS A 96 6.53 23.81 -9.81
CA HIS A 96 7.51 24.13 -10.87
C HIS A 96 8.16 22.83 -11.35
N LEU A 97 7.88 22.45 -12.58
CA LEU A 97 8.26 21.15 -13.14
C LEU A 97 9.71 21.15 -13.62
N LYS A 98 10.32 19.98 -13.57
CA LYS A 98 11.63 19.73 -14.22
C LYS A 98 11.50 19.89 -15.73
N GLU A 99 12.49 20.53 -16.34
CA GLU A 99 12.59 20.68 -17.78
C GLU A 99 13.24 19.45 -18.44
N GLY A 100 12.87 19.17 -19.69
CA GLY A 100 13.49 18.12 -20.51
C GLY A 100 13.16 16.68 -20.13
N VAL A 101 12.23 16.47 -19.19
CA VAL A 101 11.71 15.14 -18.83
C VAL A 101 10.82 14.62 -19.95
N LYS A 102 10.98 13.33 -20.28
CA LYS A 102 10.15 12.62 -21.26
C LYS A 102 9.48 11.40 -20.65
N PHE A 103 8.30 11.13 -21.15
CA PHE A 103 7.63 9.86 -20.90
C PHE A 103 8.30 8.72 -21.69
N SER A 104 8.04 7.49 -21.31
CA SER A 104 8.56 6.28 -22.00
C SER A 104 8.12 6.18 -23.47
N ASP A 105 6.98 6.76 -23.82
CA ASP A 105 6.48 6.87 -25.20
C ASP A 105 7.08 8.03 -26.01
N GLY A 106 7.97 8.82 -25.40
CA GLY A 106 8.69 9.94 -26.01
C GLY A 106 8.00 11.30 -25.94
N ALA A 107 6.78 11.39 -25.41
CA ALA A 107 6.11 12.66 -25.15
C ALA A 107 6.88 13.50 -24.12
N ASP A 108 6.81 14.83 -24.22
CA ASP A 108 7.44 15.72 -23.25
C ASP A 108 6.56 15.91 -22.01
N LEU A 109 7.17 15.90 -20.82
CA LEU A 109 6.52 16.32 -19.60
C LEU A 109 6.38 17.84 -19.59
N ASN A 110 5.17 18.33 -19.45
CA ASN A 110 4.85 19.74 -19.27
C ASN A 110 3.62 19.91 -18.37
N ALA A 111 3.25 21.13 -18.07
CA ALA A 111 2.12 21.45 -17.19
C ALA A 111 0.78 20.91 -17.72
N GLU A 112 0.57 20.88 -19.04
CA GLU A 112 -0.63 20.31 -19.65
C GLU A 112 -0.71 18.79 -19.47
N ALA A 113 0.44 18.10 -19.60
CA ALA A 113 0.51 16.66 -19.34
C ALA A 113 0.18 16.33 -17.88
N VAL A 114 0.71 17.08 -16.92
CA VAL A 114 0.40 16.94 -15.49
C VAL A 114 -1.08 17.16 -15.23
N LYS A 115 -1.64 18.26 -15.76
CA LYS A 115 -3.07 18.56 -15.64
C LYS A 115 -3.93 17.43 -16.17
N THR A 116 -3.68 17.00 -17.40
CA THR A 116 -4.41 15.90 -18.06
C THR A 116 -4.36 14.62 -17.20
N SER A 117 -3.17 14.25 -16.71
CA SER A 117 -2.99 13.05 -15.89
C SER A 117 -3.77 13.09 -14.58
N LEU A 118 -3.71 14.21 -13.84
CA LEU A 118 -4.42 14.34 -12.57
C LEU A 118 -5.94 14.42 -12.77
N GLU A 119 -6.41 15.19 -13.76
CA GLU A 119 -7.84 15.25 -14.09
C GLU A 119 -8.39 13.88 -14.52
N ALA A 120 -7.60 13.12 -15.29
CA ALA A 120 -7.94 11.75 -15.66
C ALA A 120 -8.02 10.83 -14.44
N ALA A 121 -7.05 10.92 -13.51
CA ALA A 121 -7.08 10.14 -12.27
C ALA A 121 -8.32 10.46 -11.43
N PHE A 122 -8.66 11.73 -11.26
CA PHE A 122 -9.84 12.15 -10.51
C PHE A 122 -11.15 11.70 -11.16
N SER A 123 -11.24 11.84 -12.49
CA SER A 123 -12.42 11.44 -13.26
C SER A 123 -12.62 9.92 -13.28
N ASN A 124 -11.56 9.16 -13.60
CA ASN A 124 -11.64 7.71 -13.75
C ASN A 124 -11.87 6.98 -12.42
N LEU A 125 -11.38 7.51 -11.31
CA LEU A 125 -11.64 6.95 -9.98
C LEU A 125 -13.04 7.29 -9.45
N GLY A 126 -13.64 8.40 -9.91
CA GLY A 126 -14.96 8.83 -9.45
C GLY A 126 -15.04 8.88 -7.93
N ALA A 127 -16.01 8.20 -7.32
CA ALA A 127 -16.18 8.17 -5.86
C ALA A 127 -15.01 7.48 -5.12
N TYR A 128 -14.26 6.60 -5.78
CA TYR A 128 -13.12 5.91 -5.16
C TYR A 128 -11.91 6.82 -4.91
N ILE A 129 -11.84 8.00 -5.53
CA ILE A 129 -10.77 8.96 -5.29
C ILE A 129 -10.66 9.34 -3.80
N ALA A 130 -11.77 9.33 -3.08
CA ALA A 130 -11.81 9.63 -1.65
C ALA A 130 -11.06 8.59 -0.78
N SER A 131 -10.76 7.41 -1.31
CA SER A 131 -9.94 6.39 -0.64
C SER A 131 -8.44 6.70 -0.68
N PHE A 132 -8.02 7.65 -1.54
CA PHE A 132 -6.64 8.04 -1.76
C PHE A 132 -6.35 9.47 -1.27
N GLY A 133 -7.01 9.89 -0.20
CA GLY A 133 -6.90 11.24 0.33
C GLY A 133 -8.04 12.15 -0.12
N LYS A 134 -7.86 13.44 0.01
CA LYS A 134 -8.92 14.40 -0.27
C LYS A 134 -8.65 15.31 -1.47
N ILE A 135 -7.44 15.26 -2.05
CA ILE A 135 -7.06 16.14 -3.15
C ILE A 135 -8.05 16.06 -4.31
N GLY A 136 -8.41 14.85 -4.76
CA GLY A 136 -9.32 14.68 -5.88
C GLY A 136 -10.76 15.13 -5.62
N THR A 137 -11.17 15.26 -4.34
CA THR A 137 -12.49 15.76 -3.96
C THR A 137 -12.50 17.25 -3.64
N LEU A 138 -11.36 17.82 -3.27
CA LEU A 138 -11.22 19.23 -2.88
C LEU A 138 -10.64 20.10 -4.00
N THR A 139 -10.10 19.53 -5.05
CA THR A 139 -9.61 20.30 -6.20
C THR A 139 -10.79 20.96 -6.92
N GLU A 140 -10.73 22.29 -7.00
CA GLU A 140 -11.67 23.11 -7.77
C GLU A 140 -11.24 23.17 -9.24
N SER A 141 -9.95 23.38 -9.47
CA SER A 141 -9.37 23.45 -10.83
C SER A 141 -7.87 23.18 -10.82
N ILE A 142 -7.35 22.75 -11.97
CA ILE A 142 -5.92 22.66 -12.25
C ILE A 142 -5.62 23.63 -13.38
N GLU A 143 -4.77 24.62 -13.11
CA GLU A 143 -4.39 25.68 -14.02
C GLU A 143 -2.99 25.44 -14.60
N VAL A 144 -2.86 25.55 -15.91
CA VAL A 144 -1.56 25.65 -16.58
C VAL A 144 -1.14 27.11 -16.59
N VAL A 145 -0.20 27.47 -15.71
CA VAL A 145 0.30 28.85 -15.57
C VAL A 145 1.25 29.17 -16.73
N ASP A 146 2.15 28.24 -17.02
CA ASP A 146 3.04 28.24 -18.19
C ASP A 146 3.44 26.79 -18.53
N GLU A 147 4.37 26.62 -19.47
CA GLU A 147 4.80 25.29 -19.95
C GLU A 147 5.31 24.37 -18.85
N HIS A 148 5.95 24.93 -17.81
CA HIS A 148 6.56 24.17 -16.71
C HIS A 148 6.01 24.55 -15.33
N THR A 149 4.87 25.24 -15.28
CA THR A 149 4.25 25.64 -14.02
C THR A 149 2.77 25.27 -14.01
N VAL A 150 2.37 24.44 -13.05
CA VAL A 150 0.98 24.01 -12.83
C VAL A 150 0.52 24.42 -11.44
N ALA A 151 -0.69 24.98 -11.33
CA ALA A 151 -1.31 25.33 -10.06
C ALA A 151 -2.55 24.49 -9.80
N ILE A 152 -2.68 23.96 -8.59
CA ILE A 152 -3.85 23.24 -8.10
C ILE A 152 -4.60 24.14 -7.13
N HIS A 153 -5.85 24.48 -7.46
CA HIS A 153 -6.73 25.28 -6.64
C HIS A 153 -7.70 24.42 -5.88
N LEU A 154 -7.87 24.66 -4.59
CA LEU A 154 -8.73 23.90 -3.69
C LEU A 154 -9.95 24.69 -3.27
N THR A 155 -11.07 23.99 -3.07
CA THR A 155 -12.30 24.56 -2.50
C THR A 155 -12.19 24.87 -1.00
N THR A 156 -11.27 24.21 -0.31
CA THR A 156 -11.05 24.32 1.15
C THR A 156 -9.58 24.01 1.45
N PRO A 157 -8.92 24.71 2.40
CA PRO A 157 -7.54 24.42 2.76
C PRO A 157 -7.38 22.99 3.22
N TYR A 158 -6.35 22.32 2.69
CA TYR A 158 -6.05 20.92 2.99
C TYR A 158 -4.54 20.67 3.05
N TYR A 159 -4.02 20.43 4.23
CA TYR A 159 -2.58 20.24 4.45
C TYR A 159 -2.04 18.88 3.97
N GLY A 160 -2.91 17.95 3.61
CA GLY A 160 -2.55 16.62 3.09
C GLY A 160 -2.20 16.59 1.60
N VAL A 161 -2.26 17.71 0.86
CA VAL A 161 -2.06 17.75 -0.60
C VAL A 161 -0.76 17.08 -1.03
N LEU A 162 0.37 17.42 -0.40
CA LEU A 162 1.66 16.83 -0.75
C LEU A 162 1.72 15.33 -0.43
N ASN A 163 1.06 14.90 0.65
CA ASN A 163 0.98 13.48 0.97
C ASN A 163 0.19 12.71 -0.08
N ASP A 164 -0.95 13.25 -0.50
CA ASP A 164 -1.78 12.62 -1.53
C ASP A 164 -1.03 12.56 -2.86
N LEU A 165 -0.37 13.68 -3.27
CA LEU A 165 0.41 13.75 -4.50
C LEU A 165 1.69 12.89 -4.50
N ALA A 166 2.18 12.48 -3.34
CA ALA A 166 3.33 11.56 -3.24
C ALA A 166 2.94 10.08 -3.42
N MET A 167 1.64 9.77 -3.47
CA MET A 167 1.16 8.41 -3.70
C MET A 167 1.16 8.08 -5.19
N CYS A 168 2.09 7.24 -5.65
CA CYS A 168 2.15 6.83 -7.06
C CYS A 168 0.84 6.17 -7.53
N ASN A 169 0.19 5.41 -6.68
CA ASN A 169 -1.17 4.91 -6.90
C ASN A 169 -2.14 5.77 -6.06
N PRO A 170 -2.93 6.69 -6.68
CA PRO A 170 -3.18 6.86 -8.11
C PRO A 170 -2.51 8.08 -8.77
N MET A 171 -1.62 8.82 -8.08
CA MET A 171 -1.13 10.13 -8.53
C MET A 171 0.16 10.07 -9.36
N GLY A 172 0.57 8.87 -9.82
CA GLY A 172 1.64 8.73 -10.81
C GLY A 172 1.28 9.45 -12.10
N ILE A 173 2.20 10.28 -12.60
CA ILE A 173 1.96 11.09 -13.80
C ILE A 173 2.09 10.22 -15.05
N VAL A 174 1.05 10.20 -15.85
CA VAL A 174 0.89 9.37 -17.04
C VAL A 174 0.92 10.25 -18.29
N SER A 175 1.54 9.76 -19.35
CA SER A 175 1.58 10.46 -20.64
C SER A 175 0.19 10.86 -21.12
N PRO A 176 0.01 12.08 -21.66
CA PRO A 176 -1.27 12.49 -22.23
C PRO A 176 -1.71 11.60 -23.41
N ASN A 177 -0.79 10.91 -24.07
CA ASN A 177 -1.10 9.96 -25.14
C ASN A 177 -1.90 8.72 -24.65
N ALA A 178 -1.91 8.47 -23.34
CA ALA A 178 -2.64 7.37 -22.72
C ALA A 178 -4.16 7.62 -22.59
N PHE A 179 -4.62 8.83 -22.89
CA PHE A 179 -6.01 9.22 -22.68
C PHE A 179 -6.75 9.59 -23.95
N ASN A 180 -8.04 9.32 -23.98
CA ASN A 180 -8.98 9.85 -24.95
C ASN A 180 -9.34 11.31 -24.63
N GLU A 181 -10.05 11.99 -25.52
CA GLU A 181 -10.51 13.39 -25.31
C GLU A 181 -11.43 13.55 -24.08
N ASP A 182 -12.11 12.48 -23.67
CA ASP A 182 -12.97 12.44 -22.48
C ASP A 182 -12.23 11.98 -21.21
N LEU A 183 -10.90 11.95 -21.24
CA LEU A 183 -9.99 11.52 -20.18
C LEU A 183 -10.09 10.03 -19.81
N THR A 184 -10.87 9.23 -20.53
CA THR A 184 -10.82 7.77 -20.34
C THR A 184 -9.51 7.20 -20.84
N THR A 185 -9.06 6.12 -20.21
CA THR A 185 -7.81 5.44 -20.60
C THR A 185 -7.94 4.73 -21.95
N LYS A 186 -6.89 4.79 -22.75
CA LYS A 186 -6.81 4.05 -24.02
C LYS A 186 -6.35 2.60 -23.81
N GLU A 187 -6.61 1.75 -24.82
CA GLU A 187 -6.24 0.34 -24.81
C GLU A 187 -4.73 0.10 -24.81
N GLU A 188 -3.93 1.07 -25.25
CA GLU A 188 -2.46 1.01 -25.21
C GLU A 188 -1.92 0.75 -23.81
N LEU A 189 -2.59 1.24 -22.76
CA LEU A 189 -2.23 0.96 -21.36
C LEU A 189 -2.43 -0.49 -20.94
N LEU A 190 -3.08 -1.32 -21.74
CA LEU A 190 -3.14 -2.77 -21.51
C LEU A 190 -1.80 -3.46 -21.83
N THR A 191 -0.98 -2.86 -22.68
CA THR A 191 0.25 -3.46 -23.20
C THR A 191 1.48 -2.57 -23.09
N GLN A 192 1.37 -1.38 -22.48
CA GLN A 192 2.45 -0.43 -22.34
C GLN A 192 2.35 0.32 -21.00
N THR A 193 3.50 0.61 -20.41
CA THR A 193 3.62 1.64 -19.37
C THR A 193 3.93 2.97 -20.05
N MET A 194 3.28 4.04 -19.64
CA MET A 194 3.41 5.36 -20.28
C MET A 194 3.73 6.43 -19.22
N GLY A 195 4.79 6.18 -18.44
CA GLY A 195 5.24 7.05 -17.36
C GLY A 195 6.66 7.57 -17.59
N THR A 196 7.20 8.25 -16.59
CA THR A 196 8.54 8.88 -16.62
C THR A 196 9.58 8.10 -15.81
N GLY A 197 9.17 7.01 -15.16
CA GLY A 197 10.01 6.23 -14.25
C GLY A 197 11.17 5.49 -14.91
N PRO A 198 12.07 4.89 -14.09
CA PRO A 198 13.30 4.27 -14.56
C PRO A 198 13.10 3.01 -15.41
N TYR A 199 11.94 2.37 -15.33
CA TYR A 199 11.63 1.18 -16.11
C TYR A 199 10.36 1.35 -16.93
N MET A 200 10.25 0.55 -17.98
CA MET A 200 9.07 0.42 -18.81
C MET A 200 8.80 -1.06 -19.11
N TYR A 201 7.54 -1.41 -19.33
CA TYR A 201 7.15 -2.76 -19.68
C TYR A 201 7.65 -3.12 -21.10
N ALA A 202 8.24 -4.31 -21.24
CA ALA A 202 8.83 -4.76 -22.49
C ALA A 202 7.82 -5.26 -23.55
N GLY A 203 6.54 -5.48 -23.14
CA GLY A 203 5.50 -5.94 -24.04
C GLY A 203 5.49 -7.46 -24.30
N ASP A 204 6.12 -8.26 -23.43
CA ASP A 204 6.36 -9.70 -23.60
C ASP A 204 5.47 -10.60 -22.73
N GLY A 205 4.49 -10.03 -22.01
CA GLY A 205 3.66 -10.77 -21.05
C GLY A 205 2.79 -11.85 -21.69
N ASP A 206 2.81 -13.02 -21.07
CA ASP A 206 2.00 -14.17 -21.45
C ASP A 206 0.88 -14.50 -20.43
N GLY A 207 0.65 -13.59 -19.45
CA GLY A 207 -0.27 -13.77 -18.34
C GLY A 207 0.37 -14.45 -17.12
N THR A 208 1.57 -15.01 -17.25
CA THR A 208 2.31 -15.67 -16.17
C THR A 208 3.62 -14.97 -15.84
N SER A 209 4.09 -14.12 -16.73
CA SER A 209 5.38 -13.42 -16.60
C SER A 209 5.32 -12.09 -17.34
N TYR A 210 5.96 -11.06 -16.77
CA TYR A 210 6.01 -9.70 -17.31
C TYR A 210 7.41 -9.12 -17.09
N THR A 211 8.09 -8.73 -18.18
CA THR A 211 9.44 -8.17 -18.10
C THR A 211 9.41 -6.64 -18.21
N PHE A 212 10.18 -5.98 -17.37
CA PHE A 212 10.36 -4.54 -17.34
C PHE A 212 11.83 -4.23 -17.60
N VAL A 213 12.09 -3.37 -18.57
CA VAL A 213 13.44 -2.97 -19.00
C VAL A 213 13.69 -1.50 -18.66
N ARG A 214 14.94 -1.08 -18.57
CA ARG A 214 15.29 0.32 -18.38
C ARG A 214 14.57 1.22 -19.38
N ASN A 215 14.00 2.31 -18.90
CA ASN A 215 13.44 3.36 -19.74
C ASN A 215 14.60 4.20 -20.32
N PRO A 216 14.83 4.19 -21.65
CA PRO A 216 15.90 4.97 -22.26
C PRO A 216 15.69 6.50 -22.12
N ASN A 217 14.46 6.93 -21.85
CA ASN A 217 14.09 8.33 -21.66
C ASN A 217 14.12 8.76 -20.19
N TYR A 218 14.57 7.89 -19.27
CA TYR A 218 14.57 8.21 -17.86
C TYR A 218 15.47 9.43 -17.57
N TRP A 219 14.91 10.39 -16.85
CA TRP A 219 15.52 11.68 -16.55
C TRP A 219 16.51 11.64 -15.38
N GLY A 220 16.44 10.60 -14.54
CA GLY A 220 17.33 10.40 -13.41
C GLY A 220 18.54 9.52 -13.74
N GLU A 221 19.24 9.10 -12.70
CA GLU A 221 20.33 8.13 -12.81
C GLU A 221 19.76 6.77 -13.20
N GLN A 222 20.35 6.14 -14.22
CA GLN A 222 19.93 4.81 -14.66
C GLN A 222 20.16 3.79 -13.55
N PRO A 223 19.18 2.91 -13.26
CA PRO A 223 19.36 1.88 -12.25
C PRO A 223 20.45 0.88 -12.63
N ASP A 224 21.08 0.23 -11.62
CA ASP A 224 22.11 -0.80 -11.85
C ASP A 224 21.52 -2.08 -12.46
N VAL A 225 20.25 -2.39 -12.20
CA VAL A 225 19.54 -3.54 -12.77
C VAL A 225 19.05 -3.18 -14.17
N ASP A 226 19.41 -3.97 -15.17
CA ASP A 226 19.02 -3.71 -16.57
C ASP A 226 17.55 -4.04 -16.84
N GLU A 227 17.09 -5.12 -16.23
CA GLU A 227 15.71 -5.59 -16.36
C GLU A 227 15.24 -6.33 -15.10
N PHE A 228 13.96 -6.33 -14.85
CA PHE A 228 13.35 -7.24 -13.89
C PHE A 228 12.13 -7.93 -14.46
N THR A 229 11.94 -9.20 -14.08
CA THR A 229 10.79 -10.01 -14.48
C THR A 229 9.91 -10.30 -13.28
N VAL A 230 8.62 -10.08 -13.43
CA VAL A 230 7.61 -10.43 -12.44
C VAL A 230 6.92 -11.71 -12.86
N LYS A 231 7.08 -12.79 -12.10
CA LYS A 231 6.35 -14.06 -12.28
C LYS A 231 5.07 -14.04 -11.47
N VAL A 232 3.97 -14.42 -12.07
CA VAL A 232 2.68 -14.55 -11.38
C VAL A 232 2.61 -15.90 -10.68
N ILE A 233 2.71 -15.88 -9.36
CA ILE A 233 2.63 -17.07 -8.51
C ILE A 233 1.62 -16.77 -7.40
N ALA A 234 0.39 -17.25 -7.57
CA ALA A 234 -0.71 -16.93 -6.64
C ALA A 234 -0.62 -17.67 -5.31
N ASP A 235 0.01 -18.83 -5.29
CA ASP A 235 0.15 -19.68 -4.08
C ASP A 235 1.44 -19.29 -3.33
N PRO A 236 1.37 -18.90 -2.04
CA PRO A 236 2.53 -18.49 -1.25
C PRO A 236 3.58 -19.59 -1.07
N ASP A 237 3.16 -20.83 -0.91
CA ASP A 237 4.10 -21.96 -0.70
C ASP A 237 4.84 -22.28 -2.00
N ALA A 238 4.16 -22.17 -3.14
CA ALA A 238 4.79 -22.27 -4.45
C ALA A 238 5.81 -21.14 -4.68
N ALA A 239 5.52 -19.91 -4.21
CA ALA A 239 6.46 -18.78 -4.30
C ALA A 239 7.72 -19.05 -3.43
N ILE A 240 7.56 -19.56 -2.21
CA ILE A 240 8.67 -19.96 -1.34
C ILE A 240 9.53 -21.04 -2.02
N LEU A 241 8.89 -22.03 -2.64
CA LEU A 241 9.58 -23.10 -3.35
C LEU A 241 10.36 -22.57 -4.56
N ALA A 242 9.77 -21.65 -5.33
CA ALA A 242 10.43 -21.00 -6.47
C ALA A 242 11.69 -20.22 -6.04
N LEU A 243 11.62 -19.51 -4.90
CA LEU A 243 12.79 -18.82 -4.32
C LEU A 243 13.88 -19.83 -3.93
N ARG A 244 13.54 -20.90 -3.24
CA ARG A 244 14.50 -21.95 -2.83
C ARG A 244 15.15 -22.68 -3.99
N ASN A 245 14.43 -22.85 -5.09
CA ASN A 245 14.93 -23.46 -6.31
C ASN A 245 15.77 -22.49 -7.17
N GLY A 246 15.84 -21.21 -6.83
CA GLY A 246 16.49 -20.18 -7.63
C GLY A 246 15.74 -19.84 -8.92
N GLU A 247 14.44 -20.11 -8.96
CA GLU A 247 13.56 -19.74 -10.08
C GLU A 247 13.12 -18.28 -10.00
N VAL A 248 13.19 -17.70 -8.80
CA VAL A 248 13.01 -16.28 -8.51
C VAL A 248 14.09 -15.83 -7.52
N ASP A 249 14.48 -14.56 -7.59
CA ASP A 249 15.53 -13.97 -6.77
C ASP A 249 14.94 -13.25 -5.55
N LEU A 250 13.69 -12.82 -5.63
CA LEU A 250 13.03 -11.98 -4.63
C LEU A 250 11.55 -12.32 -4.54
N LEU A 251 11.03 -12.46 -3.31
CA LEU A 251 9.60 -12.41 -3.03
C LEU A 251 9.21 -10.98 -2.66
N ALA A 252 8.36 -10.36 -3.45
CA ALA A 252 7.90 -8.98 -3.27
C ALA A 252 6.42 -8.84 -3.67
N GLY A 253 5.93 -7.60 -3.67
CA GLY A 253 4.55 -7.31 -4.09
C GLY A 253 3.51 -7.87 -3.13
N THR A 254 2.47 -8.50 -3.69
CA THR A 254 1.41 -9.16 -2.93
C THR A 254 1.67 -10.65 -2.72
N SER A 255 2.90 -11.12 -2.83
CA SER A 255 3.25 -12.55 -2.71
C SER A 255 2.84 -13.20 -1.37
N ARG A 256 2.23 -12.43 -0.49
CA ARG A 256 1.53 -12.84 0.74
C ARG A 256 2.25 -13.92 1.53
N LEU A 257 3.54 -13.70 1.75
CA LEU A 257 4.31 -14.59 2.60
C LEU A 257 3.59 -14.73 3.94
N SER A 258 3.28 -15.98 4.34
CA SER A 258 2.69 -16.22 5.65
C SER A 258 3.71 -15.91 6.75
N PHE A 259 3.25 -15.61 7.96
CA PHE A 259 4.14 -15.40 9.11
C PHE A 259 5.03 -16.63 9.36
N ALA A 260 4.48 -17.84 9.22
CA ALA A 260 5.23 -19.09 9.30
C ALA A 260 6.28 -19.18 8.18
N GLY A 261 5.90 -18.84 6.94
CA GLY A 261 6.81 -18.82 5.80
C GLY A 261 7.95 -17.81 5.97
N TYR A 262 7.67 -16.62 6.50
CA TYR A 262 8.71 -15.66 6.85
C TYR A 262 9.67 -16.21 7.91
N THR A 263 9.15 -16.80 9.00
CA THR A 263 9.95 -17.40 10.08
C THR A 263 10.82 -18.53 9.55
N GLU A 264 10.29 -19.35 8.64
CA GLU A 264 11.02 -20.44 7.99
C GLU A 264 12.15 -19.90 7.10
N LEU A 265 11.87 -18.89 6.26
CA LEU A 265 12.87 -18.30 5.36
C LEU A 265 13.93 -17.50 6.11
N SER A 266 13.57 -16.82 7.21
CA SER A 266 14.51 -16.04 8.02
C SER A 266 15.58 -16.90 8.70
N SER A 267 15.33 -18.20 8.84
CA SER A 267 16.30 -19.19 9.37
C SER A 267 16.95 -20.04 8.29
N ALA A 268 16.66 -19.81 7.00
CA ALA A 268 17.18 -20.63 5.91
C ALA A 268 18.56 -20.12 5.44
N ASP A 269 19.49 -21.05 5.23
CA ASP A 269 20.83 -20.70 4.70
C ASP A 269 20.74 -20.13 3.28
N GLY A 270 21.43 -19.00 3.06
CA GLY A 270 21.55 -18.35 1.75
C GLY A 270 20.34 -17.48 1.37
N ILE A 271 19.35 -17.32 2.23
CA ILE A 271 18.22 -16.41 2.03
C ILE A 271 18.32 -15.25 3.00
N GLY A 272 18.28 -14.03 2.47
CA GLY A 272 18.14 -12.81 3.27
C GLY A 272 16.69 -12.43 3.42
N THR A 273 16.27 -12.01 4.62
CA THR A 273 14.93 -11.47 4.86
C THR A 273 15.02 -10.05 5.39
N VAL A 274 14.05 -9.23 5.01
CA VAL A 274 13.88 -7.88 5.52
C VAL A 274 12.48 -7.76 6.08
N LEU A 275 12.38 -7.32 7.32
CA LEU A 275 11.13 -6.96 7.96
C LEU A 275 11.09 -5.43 8.06
N ASP A 276 10.03 -4.82 7.54
CA ASP A 276 9.76 -3.40 7.74
C ASP A 276 9.17 -3.23 9.15
N ASP A 277 9.80 -2.43 9.97
CA ASP A 277 9.36 -2.10 11.33
C ASP A 277 8.39 -0.90 11.37
N SER A 278 8.08 -0.31 10.20
CA SER A 278 7.08 0.74 10.11
C SER A 278 5.66 0.18 10.22
N ILE A 279 4.83 0.84 11.02
CA ILE A 279 3.42 0.47 11.16
C ILE A 279 2.62 1.06 10.00
N SER A 280 2.18 0.19 9.08
CA SER A 280 1.40 0.59 7.91
C SER A 280 -0.11 0.38 8.07
N ASN A 281 -0.52 -0.57 8.90
CA ASN A 281 -1.91 -0.95 9.09
C ASN A 281 -2.19 -1.30 10.55
N SER A 282 -3.41 -1.02 11.01
CA SER A 282 -3.92 -1.49 12.29
C SER A 282 -5.10 -2.43 12.06
N ARG A 283 -5.10 -3.58 12.73
CA ARG A 283 -6.26 -4.46 12.81
C ARG A 283 -7.15 -3.99 13.96
N PHE A 284 -8.44 -3.93 13.73
CA PHE A 284 -9.39 -3.48 14.75
C PHE A 284 -10.72 -4.20 14.65
N ILE A 285 -11.49 -4.20 15.73
CA ILE A 285 -12.87 -4.66 15.77
C ILE A 285 -13.77 -3.43 15.80
N GLY A 286 -14.65 -3.30 14.80
CA GLY A 286 -15.67 -2.27 14.75
C GLY A 286 -16.98 -2.73 15.40
N PHE A 287 -17.61 -1.86 16.22
CA PHE A 287 -18.89 -2.15 16.85
C PHE A 287 -20.03 -1.35 16.20
N ASN A 288 -21.17 -1.97 15.92
CA ASN A 288 -22.40 -1.25 15.64
C ASN A 288 -22.96 -0.66 16.94
N THR A 289 -22.64 0.59 17.22
CA THR A 289 -23.04 1.27 18.47
C THR A 289 -24.50 1.74 18.47
N GLN A 290 -25.23 1.52 17.40
CA GLN A 290 -26.65 1.90 17.30
C GLN A 290 -27.58 0.79 17.80
N GLU A 291 -27.08 -0.44 17.95
CA GLU A 291 -27.88 -1.60 18.30
C GLU A 291 -27.33 -2.31 19.55
N ALA A 292 -28.25 -2.98 20.27
CA ALA A 292 -27.85 -3.84 21.39
C ALA A 292 -27.08 -5.08 20.86
N PRO A 293 -26.10 -5.58 21.64
CA PRO A 293 -25.68 -5.11 22.97
C PRO A 293 -24.65 -3.98 22.92
N PHE A 294 -24.15 -3.60 21.74
CA PHE A 294 -23.02 -2.68 21.57
C PHE A 294 -23.37 -1.19 21.69
N ASN A 295 -24.65 -0.84 21.83
CA ASN A 295 -25.06 0.50 22.25
C ASN A 295 -24.66 0.80 23.70
N ASP A 296 -24.39 -0.22 24.54
CA ASP A 296 -23.85 -0.06 25.90
C ASP A 296 -22.31 -0.01 25.87
N ALA A 297 -21.75 1.07 26.44
CA ALA A 297 -20.30 1.25 26.53
C ALA A 297 -19.64 0.20 27.42
N ALA A 298 -20.30 -0.28 28.47
CA ALA A 298 -19.77 -1.28 29.36
C ALA A 298 -19.56 -2.63 28.64
N VAL A 299 -20.45 -2.99 27.70
CA VAL A 299 -20.30 -4.20 26.87
C VAL A 299 -19.11 -4.05 25.92
N ARG A 300 -18.94 -2.91 25.27
CA ARG A 300 -17.78 -2.68 24.38
C ARG A 300 -16.45 -2.72 25.15
N GLN A 301 -16.42 -2.12 26.34
CA GLN A 301 -15.25 -2.19 27.23
C GLN A 301 -14.97 -3.61 27.71
N ALA A 302 -16.02 -4.39 28.01
CA ALA A 302 -15.87 -5.79 28.40
C ALA A 302 -15.23 -6.61 27.27
N VAL A 303 -15.66 -6.43 26.03
CA VAL A 303 -15.03 -7.07 24.87
C VAL A 303 -13.56 -6.67 24.76
N ALA A 304 -13.22 -5.38 24.94
CA ALA A 304 -11.85 -4.91 24.86
C ALA A 304 -10.94 -5.52 25.95
N TYR A 305 -11.48 -5.72 27.19
CA TYR A 305 -10.75 -6.39 28.27
C TYR A 305 -10.69 -7.92 28.13
N ALA A 306 -11.62 -8.53 27.39
CA ALA A 306 -11.70 -9.98 27.23
C ALA A 306 -10.71 -10.54 26.21
N ILE A 307 -10.20 -9.71 25.29
CA ILE A 307 -9.33 -10.12 24.20
C ILE A 307 -7.87 -9.94 24.60
N ASP A 308 -7.11 -11.05 24.61
CA ASP A 308 -5.66 -11.06 24.85
C ASP A 308 -4.89 -10.81 23.56
N LYS A 309 -4.68 -9.53 23.27
CA LYS A 309 -3.99 -9.07 22.04
C LYS A 309 -2.54 -9.56 21.97
N GLU A 310 -1.84 -9.68 23.10
CA GLU A 310 -0.47 -10.19 23.18
C GLU A 310 -0.42 -11.68 22.82
N THR A 311 -1.31 -12.50 23.41
CA THR A 311 -1.41 -13.92 23.08
C THR A 311 -1.79 -14.13 21.60
N ILE A 312 -2.66 -13.32 21.04
CA ILE A 312 -3.01 -13.37 19.60
C ILE A 312 -1.78 -13.00 18.75
N SER A 313 -1.03 -11.95 19.10
CA SER A 313 0.20 -11.57 18.41
C SER A 313 1.19 -12.75 18.37
N ASP A 314 1.46 -13.35 19.51
CA ASP A 314 2.45 -14.42 19.63
C ASP A 314 2.01 -15.72 18.94
N SER A 315 0.75 -16.13 19.16
CA SER A 315 0.28 -17.44 18.72
C SER A 315 -0.21 -17.48 17.28
N VAL A 316 -0.84 -16.41 16.80
CA VAL A 316 -1.44 -16.32 15.46
C VAL A 316 -0.51 -15.61 14.48
N PHE A 317 0.14 -14.55 14.92
CA PHE A 317 0.98 -13.71 14.07
C PHE A 317 2.48 -13.94 14.27
N SER A 318 2.87 -14.99 15.01
CA SER A 318 4.28 -15.38 15.26
C SER A 318 5.12 -14.26 15.90
N GLY A 319 4.50 -13.36 16.67
CA GLY A 319 5.14 -12.18 17.26
C GLY A 319 5.59 -11.12 16.27
N LEU A 320 5.15 -11.19 15.03
CA LEU A 320 5.52 -10.24 13.96
C LEU A 320 4.56 -9.05 13.85
N GLU A 321 3.42 -9.11 14.50
CA GLU A 321 2.51 -7.96 14.67
C GLU A 321 2.53 -7.50 16.13
N THR A 322 2.53 -6.20 16.37
CA THR A 322 2.56 -5.63 17.71
C THR A 322 1.15 -5.39 18.22
N ALA A 323 0.84 -5.87 19.43
CA ALA A 323 -0.42 -5.55 20.09
C ALA A 323 -0.55 -4.02 20.28
N SER A 324 -1.70 -3.46 19.91
CA SER A 324 -1.95 -2.03 20.00
C SER A 324 -3.15 -1.72 20.89
N GLU A 325 -3.04 -0.62 21.64
CA GLU A 325 -4.12 -0.06 22.44
C GLU A 325 -4.87 1.07 21.74
N GLN A 326 -4.39 1.49 20.55
CA GLN A 326 -4.93 2.59 19.78
C GLN A 326 -5.12 2.17 18.30
N LEU A 327 -6.10 2.78 17.64
CA LEU A 327 -6.35 2.55 16.21
C LEU A 327 -5.21 3.09 15.34
N LEU A 328 -4.65 4.24 15.72
CA LEU A 328 -3.55 4.88 15.00
C LEU A 328 -2.30 4.80 15.85
N ASP A 329 -1.19 4.42 15.25
CA ASP A 329 0.09 4.32 15.94
C ASP A 329 0.61 5.69 16.40
N THR A 330 1.23 5.72 17.57
CA THR A 330 1.75 6.96 18.18
C THR A 330 2.94 7.56 17.42
N SER A 331 3.59 6.80 16.53
CA SER A 331 4.65 7.31 15.64
C SER A 331 4.10 8.14 14.49
N LEU A 332 2.80 8.04 14.21
CA LEU A 332 2.16 8.86 13.19
C LEU A 332 2.01 10.32 13.66
N PRO A 333 2.18 11.30 12.77
CA PRO A 333 2.01 12.71 13.10
C PRO A 333 0.65 12.97 13.78
N TYR A 334 0.67 13.69 14.91
CA TYR A 334 -0.52 14.06 15.70
C TYR A 334 -1.25 12.88 16.38
N CYS A 335 -0.70 11.67 16.34
CA CYS A 335 -1.31 10.49 16.99
C CYS A 335 -0.69 10.15 18.35
N ASP A 336 0.34 10.88 18.81
CA ASP A 336 0.89 10.78 20.17
C ASP A 336 -0.04 11.48 21.16
N VAL A 337 -1.16 10.81 21.45
CA VAL A 337 -2.19 11.29 22.37
C VAL A 337 -2.39 10.28 23.49
N GLU A 338 -2.65 10.78 24.71
CA GLU A 338 -3.02 9.92 25.82
C GLU A 338 -4.39 9.27 25.55
N ALA A 339 -4.42 7.96 25.43
CA ALA A 339 -5.65 7.19 25.21
C ALA A 339 -5.95 6.27 26.40
N THR A 340 -7.23 5.96 26.59
CA THR A 340 -7.62 4.92 27.56
C THR A 340 -7.23 3.56 27.00
N THR A 341 -6.48 2.80 27.79
CA THR A 341 -6.05 1.45 27.43
C THR A 341 -6.92 0.38 28.07
N TYR A 342 -7.01 -0.77 27.39
CA TYR A 342 -7.82 -1.91 27.80
C TYR A 342 -6.97 -3.19 27.73
N SER A 343 -5.97 -3.27 28.63
CA SER A 343 -5.13 -4.47 28.73
C SER A 343 -5.95 -5.68 29.17
N TYR A 344 -5.64 -6.85 28.65
CA TYR A 344 -6.37 -8.09 28.92
C TYR A 344 -6.67 -8.31 30.40
N ASN A 345 -7.92 -8.50 30.72
CA ASN A 345 -8.42 -8.79 32.07
C ASN A 345 -9.83 -9.40 32.02
N ALA A 346 -9.90 -10.72 31.94
CA ALA A 346 -11.15 -11.45 31.84
C ALA A 346 -12.07 -11.21 33.04
N ASP A 347 -11.52 -11.08 34.27
CA ASP A 347 -12.34 -10.80 35.46
C ASP A 347 -12.99 -9.41 35.38
N LYS A 348 -12.26 -8.43 34.87
CA LYS A 348 -12.78 -7.07 34.63
C LYS A 348 -13.86 -7.06 33.56
N ALA A 349 -13.71 -7.86 32.51
CA ALA A 349 -14.74 -8.05 31.48
C ALA A 349 -16.05 -8.62 32.08
N LYS A 350 -15.93 -9.64 32.93
CA LYS A 350 -17.07 -10.22 33.65
C LYS A 350 -17.77 -9.21 34.56
N GLU A 351 -17.00 -8.45 35.36
CA GLU A 351 -17.56 -7.39 36.21
C GLU A 351 -18.34 -6.33 35.42
N LEU A 352 -17.82 -5.93 34.25
CA LEU A 352 -18.47 -4.93 33.39
C LEU A 352 -19.79 -5.48 32.80
N LEU A 353 -19.79 -6.74 32.34
CA LEU A 353 -21.00 -7.40 31.83
C LEU A 353 -22.05 -7.52 32.93
N GLU A 354 -21.67 -7.93 34.15
CA GLU A 354 -22.56 -8.03 35.30
C GLU A 354 -23.14 -6.65 35.69
N SER A 355 -22.29 -5.61 35.71
CA SER A 355 -22.74 -4.26 36.01
C SER A 355 -23.68 -3.69 34.94
N ALA A 356 -23.55 -4.14 33.71
CA ALA A 356 -24.44 -3.82 32.60
C ALA A 356 -25.74 -4.65 32.60
N GLY A 357 -25.89 -5.61 33.55
CA GLY A 357 -27.06 -6.44 33.73
C GLY A 357 -27.04 -7.73 32.92
N TRP A 358 -25.90 -8.10 32.32
CA TRP A 358 -25.69 -9.37 31.66
C TRP A 358 -25.16 -10.41 32.65
N VAL A 359 -26.00 -11.36 33.06
CA VAL A 359 -25.73 -12.35 34.11
C VAL A 359 -26.15 -13.71 33.61
N ASP A 360 -25.30 -14.74 33.82
CA ASP A 360 -25.71 -16.12 33.63
C ASP A 360 -26.62 -16.53 34.80
N SER A 361 -27.93 -16.50 34.59
CA SER A 361 -28.92 -16.71 35.62
C SER A 361 -29.38 -18.16 35.74
N ASP A 362 -29.21 -18.97 34.71
CA ASP A 362 -29.62 -20.37 34.70
C ASP A 362 -28.42 -21.36 34.77
N GLY A 363 -27.21 -20.86 34.68
CA GLY A 363 -25.98 -21.63 34.84
C GLY A 363 -25.61 -22.44 33.58
N ASP A 364 -26.10 -22.02 32.41
CA ASP A 364 -25.80 -22.71 31.14
C ASP A 364 -24.51 -22.18 30.47
N GLY A 365 -23.85 -21.18 31.07
CA GLY A 365 -22.61 -20.57 30.59
C GLY A 365 -22.83 -19.43 29.61
N ILE A 366 -24.06 -19.03 29.35
CA ILE A 366 -24.41 -17.89 28.51
C ILE A 366 -25.10 -16.82 29.34
N ARG A 367 -24.64 -15.58 29.26
CA ARG A 367 -25.24 -14.47 29.98
C ARG A 367 -26.54 -14.01 29.36
N GLU A 368 -27.53 -13.63 30.19
CA GLU A 368 -28.80 -13.08 29.79
C GLU A 368 -29.05 -11.69 30.39
N LYS A 369 -29.84 -10.92 29.68
CA LYS A 369 -30.43 -9.65 30.12
C LYS A 369 -31.82 -9.52 29.58
N ASP A 370 -32.81 -9.23 30.45
CA ASP A 370 -34.23 -9.06 30.09
C ASP A 370 -34.79 -10.23 29.24
N GLY A 371 -34.32 -11.45 29.50
CA GLY A 371 -34.70 -12.67 28.79
C GLY A 371 -34.05 -12.90 27.43
N ALA A 372 -33.13 -12.04 27.04
CA ALA A 372 -32.32 -12.22 25.82
C ALA A 372 -30.93 -12.74 26.17
N LYS A 373 -30.47 -13.77 25.46
CA LYS A 373 -29.10 -14.29 25.58
C LYS A 373 -28.09 -13.35 24.93
N LEU A 374 -26.91 -13.18 25.55
CA LEU A 374 -25.80 -12.44 24.97
C LEU A 374 -25.19 -13.28 23.83
N SER A 375 -25.57 -12.96 22.63
CA SER A 375 -25.09 -13.61 21.42
C SER A 375 -24.74 -12.55 20.40
N VAL A 376 -23.50 -12.59 19.89
CA VAL A 376 -22.99 -11.63 18.91
C VAL A 376 -22.34 -12.37 17.76
N THR A 377 -22.28 -11.73 16.61
CA THR A 377 -21.58 -12.25 15.43
C THR A 377 -20.34 -11.42 15.16
N LEU A 378 -19.21 -12.07 14.96
CA LEU A 378 -17.99 -11.45 14.45
C LEU A 378 -17.88 -11.73 12.95
N ASP A 379 -18.06 -10.69 12.14
CA ASP A 379 -17.85 -10.77 10.70
C ASP A 379 -16.40 -10.37 10.36
N TYR A 380 -15.77 -11.14 9.50
CA TYR A 380 -14.40 -10.88 9.04
C TYR A 380 -14.22 -11.31 7.58
N ILE A 381 -13.17 -10.78 6.93
CA ILE A 381 -12.85 -11.15 5.55
C ILE A 381 -12.01 -12.41 5.55
N THR A 382 -12.52 -13.49 4.96
CA THR A 382 -11.78 -14.75 4.74
C THR A 382 -10.69 -14.57 3.68
N ASN A 383 -9.79 -15.54 3.56
CA ASN A 383 -8.65 -15.53 2.64
C ASN A 383 -7.62 -14.42 2.89
N GLN A 384 -7.57 -13.92 4.12
CA GLN A 384 -6.58 -12.95 4.58
C GLN A 384 -5.52 -13.61 5.50
N GLY A 385 -5.09 -14.83 5.14
CA GLY A 385 -4.11 -15.58 5.91
C GLY A 385 -4.62 -15.99 7.30
N THR A 386 -4.00 -15.46 8.35
CA THR A 386 -4.27 -15.80 9.75
C THR A 386 -5.54 -15.19 10.36
N MET A 387 -6.38 -14.50 9.57
CA MET A 387 -7.61 -13.90 10.12
C MET A 387 -8.63 -14.90 10.61
N ASP A 388 -8.69 -16.08 9.96
CA ASP A 388 -9.57 -17.17 10.40
C ASP A 388 -9.14 -17.66 11.80
N ASP A 389 -7.83 -17.83 12.03
CA ASP A 389 -7.28 -18.27 13.32
C ASP A 389 -7.47 -17.19 14.40
N ALA A 390 -7.23 -15.93 14.08
CA ALA A 390 -7.48 -14.81 15.00
C ALA A 390 -8.96 -14.74 15.42
N ALA A 391 -9.89 -14.91 14.49
CA ALA A 391 -11.32 -14.91 14.78
C ALA A 391 -11.73 -16.07 15.71
N LEU A 392 -11.13 -17.25 15.53
CA LEU A 392 -11.37 -18.41 16.42
C LEU A 392 -10.87 -18.15 17.84
N VAL A 393 -9.66 -17.58 18.01
CA VAL A 393 -9.13 -17.21 19.33
C VAL A 393 -10.03 -16.17 20.00
N ILE A 394 -10.40 -15.10 19.30
CA ILE A 394 -11.30 -14.07 19.80
C ILE A 394 -12.66 -14.67 20.24
N ALA A 395 -13.23 -15.57 19.42
CA ALA A 395 -14.49 -16.23 19.75
C ALA A 395 -14.37 -17.10 21.00
N GLN A 396 -13.26 -17.80 21.19
CA GLN A 396 -12.98 -18.58 22.40
C GLN A 396 -12.87 -17.67 23.63
N GLU A 397 -12.05 -16.64 23.58
CA GLU A 397 -11.85 -15.70 24.70
C GLU A 397 -13.13 -14.99 25.13
N LEU A 398 -13.93 -14.55 24.15
CA LEU A 398 -15.25 -13.98 24.42
C LEU A 398 -16.24 -15.01 25.01
N GLY A 399 -16.10 -16.28 24.65
CA GLY A 399 -16.88 -17.38 25.21
C GLY A 399 -16.55 -17.69 26.67
N GLU A 400 -15.41 -17.25 27.19
CA GLU A 400 -14.99 -17.45 28.57
C GLU A 400 -15.54 -16.39 29.55
N VAL A 401 -16.09 -15.30 29.03
CA VAL A 401 -16.61 -14.17 29.81
C VAL A 401 -18.09 -14.00 29.68
#